data_a79d92c54524e1d5aa21ae5ced30529d
#
_entry.id   a79d92c54524e1d5aa21ae5ced30529d
#
_cell.length_a   1.000
_cell.length_b   1.000
_cell.length_c   1.000
_cell.angle_alpha   90.00
_cell.angle_beta   90.00
_cell.angle_gamma   90.00
#
_symmetry.space_group_name_H-M   'P 1'
#
loop_
_entity.id
_entity.type
_entity.pdbx_description
1 polymer ?
#
loop_
_entity_poly.entity_id
_entity_poly.type
_entity_poly.pdbx_seq_one_letter_code
_entity_poly.pdbx_strand_id
1 'polypeptide(L)'
;MKKWTILLLALLCSTAGAAAQDFSVVNPRCEYRDEPLGINTLTPRFSWQISARDRGFLQSAYELIVGDDRAAVAAGRGNLWRVKAKGAESLHIPYAGKALESGKEYYWSVRVWNAAGEVSPWMPVNRFSTGLMSPD
;
A
#
# COMPACT_ATOMS: atom_id res chain seq x y z
N MET A 1 -17.40 -58.90 -20.48
CA MET A 1 -17.67 -57.53 -20.92
C MET A 1 -17.28 -56.57 -19.78
N LYS A 2 -16.25 -55.80 -20.02
CA LYS A 2 -15.79 -54.81 -19.02
C LYS A 2 -16.53 -53.51 -19.25
N LYS A 3 -17.37 -53.13 -18.29
CA LYS A 3 -17.95 -51.79 -18.29
C LYS A 3 -16.90 -50.80 -17.78
N TRP A 4 -16.46 -49.93 -18.65
CA TRP A 4 -15.58 -48.86 -18.29
C TRP A 4 -16.45 -47.75 -17.72
N THR A 5 -16.45 -47.62 -16.42
CA THR A 5 -17.02 -46.45 -15.78
C THR A 5 -16.01 -45.33 -15.93
N ILE A 6 -16.24 -44.46 -16.88
CA ILE A 6 -15.47 -43.22 -16.98
C ILE A 6 -15.93 -42.33 -15.81
N LEU A 7 -15.13 -42.32 -14.77
CA LEU A 7 -15.29 -41.33 -13.72
C LEU A 7 -14.86 -39.99 -14.33
N LEU A 8 -15.83 -39.22 -14.80
CA LEU A 8 -15.60 -37.82 -15.11
C LEU A 8 -15.35 -37.13 -13.78
N LEU A 9 -14.09 -36.99 -13.44
CA LEU A 9 -13.68 -36.07 -12.37
C LEU A 9 -13.93 -34.66 -12.90
N ALA A 10 -15.12 -34.13 -12.60
CA ALA A 10 -15.39 -32.74 -12.82
C ALA A 10 -14.42 -31.99 -11.90
N LEU A 11 -13.32 -31.55 -12.48
CA LEU A 11 -12.45 -30.55 -11.83
C LEU A 11 -13.28 -29.30 -11.71
N LEU A 12 -13.93 -29.12 -10.55
CA LEU A 12 -14.49 -27.84 -10.18
C LEU A 12 -13.31 -26.94 -10.00
N CYS A 13 -12.91 -26.28 -11.07
CA CYS A 13 -12.11 -25.08 -10.99
C CYS A 13 -13.01 -24.04 -10.32
N SER A 14 -13.02 -24.00 -8.99
CA SER A 14 -13.53 -22.85 -8.29
C SER A 14 -12.54 -21.73 -8.59
N THR A 15 -12.82 -20.99 -9.66
CA THR A 15 -12.28 -19.68 -9.79
C THR A 15 -12.87 -18.91 -8.60
N ALA A 16 -12.13 -18.88 -7.49
CA ALA A 16 -12.35 -17.88 -6.50
C ALA A 16 -12.07 -16.55 -7.23
N GLY A 17 -13.09 -16.01 -7.89
CA GLY A 17 -13.05 -14.66 -8.39
C GLY A 17 -12.62 -13.82 -7.21
N ALA A 18 -11.50 -13.11 -7.33
CA ALA A 18 -11.14 -12.10 -6.35
C ALA A 18 -12.35 -11.18 -6.24
N ALA A 19 -13.15 -11.35 -5.19
CA ALA A 19 -14.21 -10.41 -4.89
C ALA A 19 -13.55 -9.05 -4.84
N ALA A 20 -14.02 -8.10 -5.65
CA ALA A 20 -13.56 -6.73 -5.60
C ALA A 20 -13.63 -6.32 -4.13
N GLN A 21 -12.48 -5.98 -3.54
CA GLN A 21 -12.42 -5.58 -2.15
C GLN A 21 -13.35 -4.37 -1.99
N ASP A 22 -14.28 -4.44 -1.04
CA ASP A 22 -15.23 -3.37 -0.80
C ASP A 22 -14.62 -2.17 -0.09
N PHE A 23 -13.30 -2.11 -0.04
CA PHE A 23 -12.56 -1.00 0.56
C PHE A 23 -11.22 -0.78 -0.16
N SER A 24 -10.78 0.46 -0.14
CA SER A 24 -9.51 0.86 -0.77
C SER A 24 -8.91 2.04 -0.03
N VAL A 25 -7.59 2.21 -0.16
CA VAL A 25 -6.88 3.37 0.35
C VAL A 25 -7.05 4.52 -0.65
N VAL A 26 -7.47 5.67 -0.14
CA VAL A 26 -7.72 6.88 -0.92
C VAL A 26 -7.08 8.09 -0.25
N ASN A 27 -6.99 9.19 -0.96
CA ASN A 27 -6.50 10.48 -0.48
C ASN A 27 -5.15 10.38 0.26
N PRO A 28 -4.13 9.77 -0.38
CA PRO A 28 -2.81 9.70 0.21
C PRO A 28 -2.20 11.10 0.33
N ARG A 29 -1.53 11.36 1.45
CA ARG A 29 -0.83 12.62 1.70
C ARG A 29 0.57 12.33 2.23
N CYS A 30 1.53 13.11 1.74
CA CYS A 30 2.87 13.19 2.29
C CYS A 30 3.08 14.63 2.74
N GLU A 31 3.47 14.84 4.00
CA GLU A 31 3.56 16.17 4.60
C GLU A 31 2.28 16.99 4.37
N TYR A 32 1.10 16.37 4.55
CA TYR A 32 -0.24 16.96 4.37
C TYR A 32 -0.59 17.38 2.94
N ARG A 33 0.20 16.99 1.97
CA ARG A 33 0.02 17.37 0.57
C ARG A 33 -0.12 16.16 -0.35
N ASP A 34 -0.80 16.35 -1.45
CA ASP A 34 -0.87 15.40 -2.53
C ASP A 34 0.34 15.58 -3.44
N GLU A 35 1.14 14.53 -3.57
CA GLU A 35 2.36 14.48 -4.40
C GLU A 35 3.24 15.74 -4.27
N PRO A 36 3.67 16.11 -3.06
CA PRO A 36 4.45 17.33 -2.86
C PRO A 36 5.80 17.29 -3.57
N LEU A 37 6.20 18.42 -4.10
CA LEU A 37 7.51 18.62 -4.70
C LEU A 37 8.38 19.42 -3.74
N GLY A 38 9.63 18.97 -3.55
CA GLY A 38 10.61 19.73 -2.80
C GLY A 38 10.31 19.87 -1.31
N ILE A 39 9.90 18.80 -0.64
CA ILE A 39 9.67 18.82 0.81
C ILE A 39 10.96 19.11 1.57
N ASN A 40 10.85 19.84 2.69
CA ASN A 40 11.97 20.30 3.49
C ASN A 40 12.33 19.37 4.65
N THR A 41 12.03 18.08 4.52
CA THR A 41 12.33 17.08 5.55
C THR A 41 12.80 15.78 4.91
N LEU A 42 13.74 15.11 5.57
CA LEU A 42 14.17 13.75 5.19
C LEU A 42 13.42 12.67 5.98
N THR A 43 12.49 13.06 6.83
CA THR A 43 11.60 12.17 7.60
C THR A 43 10.14 12.56 7.36
N PRO A 44 9.63 12.43 6.11
CA PRO A 44 8.26 12.83 5.82
C PRO A 44 7.26 11.99 6.58
N ARG A 45 6.09 12.59 6.82
CA ARG A 45 4.97 11.90 7.46
C ARG A 45 3.92 11.56 6.41
N PHE A 46 3.42 10.34 6.48
CA PHE A 46 2.43 9.81 5.57
C PHE A 46 1.07 9.71 6.23
N SER A 47 0.04 9.95 5.45
CA SER A 47 -1.34 9.75 5.87
C SER A 47 -2.20 9.30 4.70
N TRP A 48 -3.31 8.67 5.00
CA TRP A 48 -4.27 8.18 4.02
C TRP A 48 -5.66 8.10 4.63
N GLN A 49 -6.64 7.90 3.78
CA GLN A 49 -8.01 7.62 4.16
C GLN A 49 -8.44 6.30 3.55
N ILE A 50 -9.57 5.78 3.99
CA ILE A 50 -10.12 4.55 3.49
C ILE A 50 -11.53 4.81 2.98
N SER A 51 -11.78 4.42 1.73
CA SER A 51 -13.11 4.33 1.16
C SER A 51 -13.63 2.92 1.36
N ALA A 52 -14.75 2.77 2.03
CA ALA A 52 -15.35 1.48 2.30
C ALA A 52 -16.86 1.55 2.14
N ARG A 53 -17.47 0.46 1.67
CA ARG A 53 -18.92 0.30 1.62
C ARG A 53 -19.52 0.18 3.00
N ASP A 54 -18.84 -0.52 3.89
CA ASP A 54 -19.28 -0.72 5.26
C ASP A 54 -18.98 0.53 6.09
N ARG A 55 -20.01 1.12 6.67
CA ARG A 55 -19.88 2.27 7.56
C ARG A 55 -19.16 1.94 8.86
N GLY A 56 -19.17 0.67 9.25
CA GLY A 56 -18.46 0.17 10.42
C GLY A 56 -17.03 -0.31 10.12
N PHE A 57 -16.47 0.04 8.97
CA PHE A 57 -15.12 -0.39 8.60
C PHE A 57 -14.08 0.08 9.61
N LEU A 58 -13.26 -0.87 10.06
CA LEU A 58 -12.12 -0.60 10.93
C LEU A 58 -10.85 -1.18 10.31
N GLN A 59 -9.84 -0.34 10.15
CA GLN A 59 -8.50 -0.80 9.79
C GLN A 59 -7.90 -1.55 10.96
N SER A 60 -7.46 -2.79 10.73
CA SER A 60 -6.79 -3.61 11.74
C SER A 60 -5.27 -3.60 11.61
N ALA A 61 -4.77 -3.32 10.42
CA ALA A 61 -3.34 -3.26 10.11
C ALA A 61 -3.11 -2.47 8.84
N TYR A 62 -1.86 -2.06 8.64
CA TYR A 62 -1.43 -1.44 7.39
C TYR A 62 -0.04 -1.95 7.00
N GLU A 63 0.28 -1.84 5.72
CA GLU A 63 1.61 -2.03 5.19
C GLU A 63 1.95 -0.84 4.30
N LEU A 64 3.03 -0.16 4.62
CA LEU A 64 3.51 1.01 3.90
C LEU A 64 4.88 0.70 3.31
N ILE A 65 5.07 1.04 2.04
CA ILE A 65 6.34 0.86 1.34
C ILE A 65 6.78 2.16 0.71
N VAL A 66 8.09 2.40 0.73
CA VAL A 66 8.73 3.55 0.08
C VAL A 66 9.91 3.04 -0.75
N GLY A 67 10.06 3.58 -1.94
CA GLY A 67 11.15 3.24 -2.83
C GLY A 67 11.51 4.37 -3.78
N ASP A 68 12.60 4.19 -4.49
CA ASP A 68 13.09 5.13 -5.49
C ASP A 68 12.79 4.69 -6.93
N ASP A 69 12.08 3.59 -7.09
CA ASP A 69 11.63 3.06 -8.38
C ASP A 69 10.11 2.89 -8.39
N ARG A 70 9.42 3.65 -9.25
CA ARG A 70 7.96 3.61 -9.39
C ARG A 70 7.46 2.20 -9.72
N ALA A 71 8.09 1.52 -10.65
CA ALA A 71 7.65 0.19 -11.09
C ALA A 71 7.78 -0.84 -9.96
N ALA A 72 8.84 -0.77 -9.18
CA ALA A 72 9.04 -1.66 -8.04
C ALA A 72 7.98 -1.42 -6.96
N VAL A 73 7.68 -0.17 -6.63
CA VAL A 73 6.64 0.19 -5.65
C VAL A 73 5.27 -0.25 -6.16
N ALA A 74 4.97 -0.07 -7.43
CA ALA A 74 3.74 -0.55 -8.05
C ALA A 74 3.58 -2.07 -7.95
N ALA A 75 4.69 -2.80 -7.93
CA ALA A 75 4.73 -4.25 -7.74
C ALA A 75 4.76 -4.68 -6.26
N GLY A 76 4.57 -3.75 -5.33
CA GLY A 76 4.57 -4.02 -3.90
C GLY A 76 5.95 -4.15 -3.27
N ARG A 77 6.99 -3.59 -3.91
CA ARG A 77 8.37 -3.63 -3.41
C ARG A 77 8.86 -2.24 -3.05
N GLY A 78 9.16 -2.03 -1.77
CA GLY A 78 9.79 -0.81 -1.28
C GLY A 78 11.23 -1.09 -0.88
N ASN A 79 12.20 -0.63 -1.68
CA ASN A 79 13.62 -0.88 -1.41
C ASN A 79 14.20 0.00 -0.31
N LEU A 80 13.53 1.06 0.08
CA LEU A 80 14.00 1.99 1.11
C LEU A 80 13.31 1.76 2.46
N TRP A 81 12.06 1.38 2.44
CA TRP A 81 11.30 1.14 3.66
C TRP A 81 10.11 0.23 3.42
N ARG A 82 9.90 -0.66 4.34
CA ARG A 82 8.70 -1.49 4.42
C ARG A 82 8.33 -1.66 5.88
N VAL A 83 7.15 -1.21 6.24
CA VAL A 83 6.61 -1.39 7.57
C VAL A 83 5.22 -2.00 7.49
N LYS A 84 5.02 -3.05 8.27
CA LYS A 84 3.71 -3.65 8.50
C LYS A 84 3.41 -3.56 9.98
N ALA A 85 2.34 -2.88 10.33
CA ALA A 85 1.96 -2.66 11.71
C ALA A 85 0.49 -2.97 11.94
N LYS A 86 0.18 -3.50 13.10
CA LYS A 86 -1.20 -3.67 13.57
C LYS A 86 -1.72 -2.33 14.08
N GLY A 87 -2.98 -2.05 13.81
CA GLY A 87 -3.67 -0.89 14.34
C GLY A 87 -4.45 -0.10 13.29
N ALA A 88 -5.18 0.87 13.77
CA ALA A 88 -6.03 1.74 12.97
C ALA A 88 -5.35 3.06 12.58
N GLU A 89 -4.06 3.19 12.81
CA GLU A 89 -3.31 4.41 12.50
C GLU A 89 -3.24 4.64 10.99
N SER A 90 -3.53 5.84 10.57
CA SER A 90 -3.48 6.28 9.18
C SER A 90 -3.06 7.74 9.05
N LEU A 91 -2.68 8.35 10.15
CA LEU A 91 -2.28 9.76 10.22
C LEU A 91 -0.87 9.88 10.79
N HIS A 92 -0.08 10.74 10.17
CA HIS A 92 1.24 11.11 10.70
C HIS A 92 2.21 9.95 10.90
N ILE A 93 2.21 8.98 10.00
CA ILE A 93 3.16 7.87 10.06
C ILE A 93 4.52 8.38 9.59
N PRO A 94 5.51 8.53 10.50
CA PRO A 94 6.80 9.09 10.13
C PRO A 94 7.64 8.08 9.36
N TYR A 95 8.34 8.56 8.36
CA TYR A 95 9.32 7.75 7.63
C TYR A 95 10.45 7.30 8.57
N ALA A 96 10.73 6.03 8.59
CA ALA A 96 11.76 5.41 9.42
C ALA A 96 12.63 4.40 8.64
N GLY A 97 12.69 4.54 7.34
CA GLY A 97 13.49 3.68 6.47
C GLY A 97 14.92 4.14 6.28
N LYS A 98 15.53 3.69 5.18
CA LYS A 98 16.88 4.14 4.81
C LYS A 98 16.90 5.64 4.54
N ALA A 99 18.03 6.29 4.82
CA ALA A 99 18.15 7.73 4.67
C ALA A 99 17.77 8.20 3.27
N LEU A 100 16.90 9.19 3.20
CA LEU A 100 16.55 9.87 1.96
C LEU A 100 17.61 10.89 1.59
N GLU A 101 17.76 11.11 0.29
CA GLU A 101 18.67 12.09 -0.26
C GLU A 101 17.94 13.38 -0.61
N SER A 102 18.64 14.49 -0.56
CA SER A 102 18.15 15.80 -0.98
C SER A 102 18.01 15.85 -2.51
N GLY A 103 16.99 16.54 -3.01
CA GLY A 103 16.79 16.76 -4.44
C GLY A 103 16.44 15.52 -5.25
N LYS A 104 15.75 14.55 -4.66
CA LYS A 104 15.44 13.27 -5.28
C LYS A 104 13.95 12.96 -5.25
N GLU A 105 13.48 12.19 -6.24
CA GLU A 105 12.12 11.67 -6.32
C GLU A 105 11.99 10.32 -5.65
N TYR A 106 10.89 10.13 -4.92
CA TYR A 106 10.53 8.89 -4.26
C TYR A 106 9.08 8.52 -4.52
N TYR A 107 8.76 7.26 -4.28
CA TYR A 107 7.44 6.68 -4.51
C TYR A 107 7.01 5.89 -3.29
N TRP A 108 5.72 5.87 -3.02
CA TRP A 108 5.18 5.13 -1.90
C TRP A 108 3.79 4.58 -2.18
N SER A 109 3.41 3.57 -1.43
CA SER A 109 2.09 2.97 -1.49
C SER A 109 1.73 2.36 -0.15
N VAL A 110 0.45 2.18 0.07
CA VAL A 110 -0.12 1.58 1.29
C VAL A 110 -1.21 0.60 0.90
N ARG A 111 -1.31 -0.48 1.66
CA ARG A 111 -2.49 -1.34 1.72
C ARG A 111 -2.88 -1.58 3.16
N VAL A 112 -4.15 -1.86 3.38
CA VAL A 112 -4.71 -2.01 4.72
C VAL A 112 -5.49 -3.30 4.84
N TRP A 113 -5.63 -3.78 6.08
CA TRP A 113 -6.44 -4.95 6.42
C TRP A 113 -7.64 -4.51 7.23
N ASN A 114 -8.78 -5.15 7.01
CA ASN A 114 -9.97 -4.99 7.86
C ASN A 114 -9.91 -5.94 9.05
N ALA A 115 -10.91 -5.86 9.92
CA ALA A 115 -11.00 -6.71 11.12
C ALA A 115 -11.14 -8.21 10.80
N ALA A 116 -11.65 -8.55 9.62
CA ALA A 116 -11.76 -9.94 9.16
C ALA A 116 -10.47 -10.51 8.55
N GLY A 117 -9.40 -9.71 8.48
CA GLY A 117 -8.13 -10.12 7.90
C GLY A 117 -8.06 -10.04 6.37
N GLU A 118 -9.04 -9.42 5.74
CA GLU A 118 -9.02 -9.16 4.30
C GLU A 118 -8.16 -7.95 4.00
N VAL A 119 -7.39 -7.98 2.91
CA VAL A 119 -6.47 -6.92 2.51
C VAL A 119 -7.00 -6.12 1.33
N SER A 120 -6.79 -4.81 1.35
CA SER A 120 -7.07 -3.94 0.21
C SER A 120 -6.04 -4.16 -0.91
N PRO A 121 -6.34 -3.75 -2.15
CA PRO A 121 -5.30 -3.56 -3.15
C PRO A 121 -4.27 -2.55 -2.64
N TRP A 122 -3.05 -2.61 -3.19
CA TRP A 122 -2.13 -1.48 -3.05
C TRP A 122 -2.77 -0.24 -3.64
N MET A 123 -2.67 0.90 -2.96
CA MET A 123 -3.11 2.16 -3.55
C MET A 123 -2.29 2.47 -4.81
N PRO A 124 -2.80 3.25 -5.77
CA PRO A 124 -1.99 3.75 -6.86
C PRO A 124 -0.74 4.44 -6.32
N VAL A 125 0.40 4.20 -6.96
CA VAL A 125 1.68 4.75 -6.52
C VAL A 125 1.60 6.26 -6.42
N ASN A 126 2.00 6.79 -5.28
CA ASN A 126 2.08 8.23 -5.03
C ASN A 126 3.54 8.66 -5.00
N ARG A 127 3.81 9.88 -5.39
CA ARG A 127 5.14 10.45 -5.52
C ARG A 127 5.35 11.56 -4.51
N PHE A 128 6.60 11.73 -4.08
CA PHE A 128 7.07 12.95 -3.43
C PHE A 128 8.52 13.21 -3.83
N SER A 129 8.96 14.44 -3.73
CA SER A 129 10.36 14.77 -3.93
C SER A 129 10.87 15.60 -2.77
N THR A 130 12.15 15.39 -2.46
CA THR A 130 12.86 16.18 -1.46
C THR A 130 13.45 17.44 -2.09
N GLY A 131 13.44 18.55 -1.34
CA GLY A 131 14.09 19.77 -1.77
C GLY A 131 15.60 19.71 -1.65
N LEU A 132 16.27 20.72 -2.18
CA LEU A 132 17.69 20.92 -1.95
C LEU A 132 17.88 21.39 -0.52
N MET A 133 18.48 20.55 0.31
CA MET A 133 18.79 20.89 1.68
C MET A 133 20.27 21.14 1.80
N SER A 134 20.64 22.30 2.36
CA SER A 134 22.04 22.58 2.65
C SER A 134 22.50 21.62 3.73
N PRO A 135 23.65 20.96 3.55
CA PRO A 135 24.29 20.29 4.66
C PRO A 135 24.74 21.35 5.66
N ASP A 136 24.25 21.25 6.86
CA ASP A 136 24.77 22.07 7.96
C ASP A 136 26.12 21.54 8.44
#